data_7676d60b114fb22ba265ca6f9fca6b3d
#
_entry.id   7676d60b114fb22ba265ca6f9fca6b3d
#
_cell.length_a   1.000
_cell.length_b   1.000
_cell.length_c   1.000
_cell.angle_alpha   90.00
_cell.angle_beta   90.00
_cell.angle_gamma   90.00
#
_symmetry.space_group_name_H-M   'P 1'
#
loop_
_entity.id
_entity.type
_entity.pdbx_description
1 polymer ?
#
loop_
_entity_poly.entity_id
_entity_poly.type
_entity_poly.pdbx_seq_one_letter_code
_entity_poly.pdbx_strand_id
1 'polypeptide(L)'
;MDDGPGVSPAASMDRLAARIAACTLCPLSLSRTRTVPGEGPVPSPLVFIGEAPGKTEDETGRPFVGRAGTILTGLLADCGLLRGEVFITSIVKCRPPGNRAPKRDEIAACMPYLKAQIALLSPRVLVPMGRSATMTLFDLYGIPFPSFREVRGHAHAVRDDRSGRGMTIIPVYHPAVITHNPPARQDLESDFRKLAAFIRSSPGDRK
;
A
#
# COMPACT_ATOMS: atom_id res chain seq x y z
N MET A 1 11.81 -11.96 -12.19
CA MET A 1 11.15 -13.21 -12.62
C MET A 1 10.50 -12.89 -13.93
N ASP A 2 10.95 -13.56 -14.94
CA ASP A 2 10.45 -13.39 -16.28
C ASP A 2 9.31 -14.41 -16.46
N ASP A 3 8.08 -13.92 -16.33
CA ASP A 3 6.91 -14.71 -16.74
C ASP A 3 6.88 -14.68 -18.25
N GLY A 4 7.46 -15.64 -18.95
CA GLY A 4 7.64 -15.70 -20.39
C GLY A 4 6.62 -14.94 -21.27
N PRO A 5 6.90 -14.71 -22.55
CA PRO A 5 6.09 -13.84 -23.41
C PRO A 5 4.63 -14.38 -23.48
N GLY A 6 3.66 -13.54 -23.16
CA GLY A 6 2.22 -13.81 -23.30
C GLY A 6 1.41 -13.90 -22.01
N VAL A 7 2.01 -13.78 -20.82
CA VAL A 7 1.25 -13.79 -19.57
C VAL A 7 0.78 -12.38 -19.21
N SER A 8 -0.53 -12.23 -18.96
CA SER A 8 -1.08 -10.94 -18.56
C SER A 8 -0.59 -10.52 -17.15
N PRO A 9 -0.48 -9.21 -16.86
CA PRO A 9 -0.15 -8.72 -15.51
C PRO A 9 -1.08 -9.27 -14.42
N ALA A 10 -2.37 -9.42 -14.71
CA ALA A 10 -3.35 -10.00 -13.79
C ALA A 10 -3.01 -11.47 -13.46
N ALA A 11 -2.75 -12.31 -14.46
CA ALA A 11 -2.36 -13.70 -14.23
C ALA A 11 -1.03 -13.83 -13.48
N SER A 12 -0.09 -12.90 -13.69
CA SER A 12 1.17 -12.82 -12.92
C SER A 12 0.92 -12.40 -11.47
N MET A 13 -0.05 -11.52 -11.20
CA MET A 13 -0.45 -11.13 -9.85
C MET A 13 -1.10 -12.32 -9.11
N ASP A 14 -1.94 -13.12 -9.77
CA ASP A 14 -2.56 -14.32 -9.19
C ASP A 14 -1.48 -15.35 -8.78
N ARG A 15 -0.48 -15.58 -9.64
CA ARG A 15 0.67 -16.43 -9.30
C ARG A 15 1.47 -15.87 -8.13
N LEU A 16 1.67 -14.55 -8.08
CA LEU A 16 2.35 -13.90 -6.96
C LEU A 16 1.55 -14.06 -5.67
N ALA A 17 0.22 -13.92 -5.71
CA ALA A 17 -0.66 -14.13 -4.57
C ALA A 17 -0.59 -15.59 -4.06
N ALA A 18 -0.57 -16.57 -4.94
CA ALA A 18 -0.39 -17.98 -4.58
C ALA A 18 0.97 -18.22 -3.88
N ARG A 19 2.05 -17.60 -4.37
CA ARG A 19 3.37 -17.65 -3.72
C ARG A 19 3.38 -16.97 -2.34
N ILE A 20 2.68 -15.85 -2.19
CA ILE A 20 2.50 -15.19 -0.90
C ILE A 20 1.75 -16.12 0.05
N ALA A 21 0.72 -16.81 -0.41
CA ALA A 21 -0.07 -17.75 0.40
C ALA A 21 0.79 -18.90 0.97
N ALA A 22 1.71 -19.42 0.17
CA ALA A 22 2.64 -20.49 0.54
C ALA A 22 3.92 -20.00 1.26
N CYS A 23 4.09 -18.69 1.51
CA CYS A 23 5.33 -18.13 2.02
C CYS A 23 5.61 -18.52 3.47
N THR A 24 6.87 -18.89 3.77
CA THR A 24 7.37 -19.22 5.11
C THR A 24 8.66 -18.48 5.46
N LEU A 25 8.97 -17.37 4.79
CA LEU A 25 10.26 -16.66 4.88
C LEU A 25 10.50 -15.91 6.19
N CYS A 26 9.48 -15.73 7.03
CA CYS A 26 9.62 -15.05 8.31
C CYS A 26 8.67 -15.65 9.37
N PRO A 27 8.92 -15.38 10.67
CA PRO A 27 8.11 -15.93 11.77
C PRO A 27 6.60 -15.61 11.72
N LEU A 28 6.19 -14.57 11.00
CA LEU A 28 4.77 -14.24 10.85
C LEU A 28 3.97 -15.36 10.17
N SER A 29 4.63 -16.24 9.42
CA SER A 29 3.99 -17.41 8.81
C SER A 29 3.44 -18.42 9.84
N LEU A 30 4.00 -18.43 11.04
CA LEU A 30 3.62 -19.36 12.10
C LEU A 30 2.36 -18.94 12.87
N SER A 31 2.01 -17.65 12.82
CA SER A 31 0.91 -17.07 13.62
C SER A 31 -0.24 -16.50 12.81
N ARG A 32 -0.07 -16.36 11.48
CA ARG A 32 -1.15 -15.90 10.61
C ARG A 32 -2.24 -16.96 10.42
N THR A 33 -3.46 -16.53 10.23
CA THR A 33 -4.56 -17.38 9.76
C THR A 33 -4.54 -17.44 8.22
N ARG A 34 -4.43 -16.28 7.57
CA ARG A 34 -4.33 -16.14 6.12
C ARG A 34 -3.30 -15.08 5.76
N THR A 35 -2.76 -15.17 4.57
CA THR A 35 -2.02 -14.05 3.97
C THR A 35 -3.00 -13.04 3.38
N VAL A 36 -2.56 -11.80 3.30
CA VAL A 36 -3.31 -10.68 2.70
C VAL A 36 -2.46 -10.08 1.57
N PRO A 37 -2.52 -10.65 0.37
CA PRO A 37 -1.67 -10.21 -0.74
C PRO A 37 -2.02 -8.79 -1.21
N GLY A 38 -3.27 -8.42 -1.18
CA GLY A 38 -3.81 -7.16 -1.68
C GLY A 38 -5.01 -7.39 -2.58
N GLU A 39 -5.70 -6.29 -2.95
CA GLU A 39 -6.95 -6.33 -3.71
C GLU A 39 -7.06 -5.07 -4.58
N GLY A 40 -7.53 -5.22 -5.82
CA GLY A 40 -7.79 -4.12 -6.75
C GLY A 40 -7.44 -4.47 -8.20
N PRO A 41 -7.60 -3.53 -9.14
CA PRO A 41 -7.30 -3.75 -10.54
C PRO A 41 -5.79 -3.98 -10.80
N VAL A 42 -5.47 -4.74 -11.84
CA VAL A 42 -4.10 -5.00 -12.28
C VAL A 42 -4.04 -4.84 -13.81
N PRO A 43 -3.33 -3.82 -14.32
CA PRO A 43 -2.56 -2.80 -13.62
C PRO A 43 -3.41 -1.82 -12.80
N SER A 44 -2.78 -1.01 -11.94
CA SER A 44 -3.46 0.02 -11.16
C SER A 44 -2.62 1.30 -11.08
N PRO A 45 -3.14 2.44 -11.53
CA PRO A 45 -2.40 3.70 -11.47
C PRO A 45 -2.24 4.25 -10.05
N LEU A 46 -3.08 3.81 -9.12
CA LEU A 46 -3.10 4.29 -7.74
C LEU A 46 -3.06 3.11 -6.76
N VAL A 47 -2.03 3.08 -5.92
CA VAL A 47 -1.77 1.97 -4.99
C VAL A 47 -1.66 2.49 -3.57
N PHE A 48 -2.54 2.04 -2.69
CA PHE A 48 -2.51 2.32 -1.25
C PHE A 48 -1.75 1.21 -0.51
N ILE A 49 -0.81 1.61 0.35
CA ILE A 49 0.09 0.67 1.04
C ILE A 49 0.06 0.94 2.54
N GLY A 50 -0.55 0.03 3.30
CA GLY A 50 -0.55 0.05 4.76
C GLY A 50 0.69 -0.61 5.37
N GLU A 51 0.71 -0.74 6.70
CA GLU A 51 1.79 -1.38 7.43
C GLU A 51 1.64 -2.91 7.42
N ALA A 52 0.56 -3.45 7.95
CA ALA A 52 0.32 -4.89 8.12
C ALA A 52 -1.17 -5.19 8.19
N PRO A 53 -1.59 -6.44 7.92
CA PRO A 53 -2.94 -6.90 8.18
C PRO A 53 -3.29 -6.83 9.67
N GLY A 54 -4.53 -6.42 9.97
CA GLY A 54 -5.14 -6.54 11.28
C GLY A 54 -5.86 -7.90 11.45
N LYS A 55 -6.64 -8.05 12.55
CA LYS A 55 -7.34 -9.29 12.85
C LYS A 55 -8.36 -9.66 11.78
N THR A 56 -9.21 -8.74 11.38
CA THR A 56 -10.25 -8.99 10.37
C THR A 56 -9.65 -9.32 9.01
N GLU A 57 -8.56 -8.66 8.65
CA GLU A 57 -7.83 -8.92 7.42
C GLU A 57 -7.18 -10.31 7.42
N ASP A 58 -6.61 -10.73 8.54
CA ASP A 58 -6.02 -12.07 8.73
C ASP A 58 -7.07 -13.18 8.65
N GLU A 59 -8.28 -12.94 9.18
CA GLU A 59 -9.40 -13.88 9.13
C GLU A 59 -9.99 -14.00 7.71
N THR A 60 -10.04 -12.90 6.95
CA THR A 60 -10.71 -12.85 5.65
C THR A 60 -9.77 -13.01 4.45
N GLY A 61 -8.48 -12.74 4.62
CA GLY A 61 -7.50 -12.68 3.54
C GLY A 61 -7.60 -11.41 2.68
N ARG A 62 -8.44 -10.42 3.07
CA ARG A 62 -8.68 -9.19 2.31
C ARG A 62 -8.08 -7.97 3.02
N PRO A 63 -7.46 -7.02 2.29
CA PRO A 63 -6.85 -5.84 2.88
C PRO A 63 -7.90 -4.81 3.30
N PHE A 64 -7.68 -4.14 4.42
CA PHE A 64 -8.50 -3.00 4.85
C PHE A 64 -10.01 -3.27 4.81
N VAL A 65 -10.47 -4.32 5.47
CA VAL A 65 -11.90 -4.68 5.63
C VAL A 65 -12.40 -4.52 7.06
N GLY A 66 -11.50 -4.31 8.02
CA GLY A 66 -11.83 -3.94 9.39
C GLY A 66 -12.13 -2.45 9.53
N ARG A 67 -12.12 -1.95 10.79
CA ARG A 67 -12.46 -0.55 11.13
C ARG A 67 -11.67 0.49 10.34
N ALA A 68 -10.34 0.30 10.20
CA ALA A 68 -9.51 1.19 9.38
C ALA A 68 -9.90 1.16 7.91
N GLY A 69 -10.35 0.01 7.41
CA GLY A 69 -10.82 -0.18 6.04
C GLY A 69 -12.13 0.57 5.76
N THR A 70 -13.07 0.58 6.71
CA THR A 70 -14.31 1.37 6.59
C THR A 70 -13.98 2.87 6.48
N ILE A 71 -13.05 3.36 7.30
CA ILE A 71 -12.59 4.75 7.24
C ILE A 71 -11.92 5.04 5.89
N LEU A 72 -11.03 4.16 5.41
CA LEU A 72 -10.39 4.32 4.11
C LEU A 72 -11.40 4.40 2.97
N THR A 73 -12.41 3.52 2.98
CA THR A 73 -13.47 3.51 1.96
C THR A 73 -14.24 4.81 1.93
N GLY A 74 -14.57 5.38 3.10
CA GLY A 74 -15.20 6.71 3.19
C GLY A 74 -14.33 7.82 2.62
N LEU A 75 -13.03 7.86 3.01
CA LEU A 75 -12.07 8.84 2.50
C LEU A 75 -11.86 8.76 0.99
N LEU A 76 -11.85 7.56 0.42
CA LEU A 76 -11.79 7.38 -1.03
C LEU A 76 -13.04 7.96 -1.70
N ALA A 77 -14.23 7.65 -1.18
CA ALA A 77 -15.50 8.18 -1.69
C ALA A 77 -15.54 9.71 -1.63
N ASP A 78 -15.08 10.33 -0.53
CA ASP A 78 -14.97 11.78 -0.38
C ASP A 78 -14.02 12.43 -1.42
N CYS A 79 -13.07 11.65 -1.94
CA CYS A 79 -12.17 12.05 -3.03
C CYS A 79 -12.72 11.76 -4.43
N GLY A 80 -13.91 11.17 -4.54
CA GLY A 80 -14.50 10.74 -5.82
C GLY A 80 -13.87 9.46 -6.39
N LEU A 81 -13.26 8.64 -5.55
CA LEU A 81 -12.63 7.37 -5.92
C LEU A 81 -13.43 6.20 -5.37
N LEU A 82 -13.68 5.20 -6.21
CA LEU A 82 -14.25 3.94 -5.74
C LEU A 82 -13.13 3.01 -5.24
N ARG A 83 -13.42 2.27 -4.17
CA ARG A 83 -12.45 1.29 -3.62
C ARG A 83 -11.98 0.28 -4.68
N GLY A 84 -12.87 -0.12 -5.60
CA GLY A 84 -12.55 -1.05 -6.68
C GLY A 84 -11.69 -0.47 -7.81
N GLU A 85 -11.42 0.83 -7.81
CA GLU A 85 -10.58 1.51 -8.81
C GLU A 85 -9.13 1.65 -8.39
N VAL A 86 -8.82 1.30 -7.14
CA VAL A 86 -7.48 1.41 -6.56
C VAL A 86 -6.98 0.05 -6.09
N PHE A 87 -5.66 -0.17 -6.10
CA PHE A 87 -5.08 -1.35 -5.49
C PHE A 87 -4.68 -1.06 -4.05
N ILE A 88 -5.05 -1.94 -3.13
CA ILE A 88 -4.77 -1.78 -1.70
C ILE A 88 -3.97 -2.97 -1.20
N THR A 89 -2.87 -2.72 -0.52
CA THR A 89 -2.00 -3.75 0.07
C THR A 89 -1.29 -3.23 1.33
N SER A 90 -0.31 -3.97 1.84
CA SER A 90 0.53 -3.59 3.00
C SER A 90 1.99 -3.97 2.77
N ILE A 91 2.93 -3.38 3.52
CA ILE A 91 4.36 -3.70 3.42
C ILE A 91 4.65 -5.15 3.82
N VAL A 92 3.92 -5.70 4.80
CA VAL A 92 3.93 -7.15 5.08
C VAL A 92 2.57 -7.78 4.77
N LYS A 93 2.58 -9.06 4.38
CA LYS A 93 1.38 -9.79 3.93
C LYS A 93 0.78 -10.69 5.00
N CYS A 94 1.35 -10.71 6.18
CA CYS A 94 0.93 -11.52 7.31
C CYS A 94 0.72 -10.62 8.53
N ARG A 95 -0.26 -10.97 9.37
CA ARG A 95 -0.57 -10.25 10.61
C ARG A 95 0.50 -10.50 11.68
N PRO A 96 1.14 -9.47 12.24
CA PRO A 96 1.98 -9.64 13.43
C PRO A 96 1.14 -9.97 14.68
N PRO A 97 1.65 -10.83 15.58
CA PRO A 97 0.96 -11.16 16.84
C PRO A 97 0.56 -9.91 17.62
N GLY A 98 -0.69 -9.88 18.11
CA GLY A 98 -1.21 -8.74 18.87
C GLY A 98 -1.30 -7.41 18.09
N ASN A 99 -1.23 -7.45 16.75
CA ASN A 99 -1.15 -6.25 15.88
C ASN A 99 0.04 -5.33 16.22
N ARG A 100 1.16 -5.87 16.73
CA ARG A 100 2.38 -5.07 16.90
C ARG A 100 2.93 -4.60 15.55
N ALA A 101 3.76 -3.59 15.54
CA ALA A 101 4.50 -3.22 14.36
C ALA A 101 5.37 -4.40 13.85
N PRO A 102 5.48 -4.61 12.53
CA PRO A 102 6.38 -5.62 11.98
C PRO A 102 7.84 -5.26 12.28
N LYS A 103 8.66 -6.28 12.52
CA LYS A 103 10.10 -6.12 12.72
C LYS A 103 10.81 -5.86 11.40
N ARG A 104 12.04 -5.34 11.46
CA ARG A 104 12.85 -5.04 10.26
C ARG A 104 13.12 -6.28 9.41
N ASP A 105 13.42 -7.41 10.03
CA ASP A 105 13.63 -8.70 9.36
C ASP A 105 12.35 -9.23 8.69
N GLU A 106 11.18 -9.05 9.33
CA GLU A 106 9.87 -9.40 8.76
C GLU A 106 9.53 -8.53 7.53
N ILE A 107 9.83 -7.23 7.60
CA ILE A 107 9.69 -6.32 6.47
C ILE A 107 10.64 -6.73 5.34
N ALA A 108 11.92 -6.95 5.65
CA ALA A 108 12.93 -7.33 4.66
C ALA A 108 12.57 -8.64 3.94
N ALA A 109 12.09 -9.65 4.67
CA ALA A 109 11.63 -10.91 4.09
C ALA A 109 10.40 -10.75 3.17
N CYS A 110 9.52 -9.78 3.45
CA CYS A 110 8.30 -9.53 2.69
C CYS A 110 8.49 -8.54 1.53
N MET A 111 9.56 -7.72 1.54
CA MET A 111 9.84 -6.69 0.56
C MET A 111 9.90 -7.19 -0.89
N PRO A 112 10.47 -8.38 -1.22
CA PRO A 112 10.44 -8.89 -2.58
C PRO A 112 9.05 -9.02 -3.18
N TYR A 113 8.04 -9.36 -2.38
CA TYR A 113 6.65 -9.44 -2.82
C TYR A 113 6.08 -8.05 -3.13
N LEU A 114 6.32 -7.06 -2.28
CA LEU A 114 5.86 -5.69 -2.52
C LEU A 114 6.50 -5.11 -3.79
N LYS A 115 7.81 -5.31 -3.98
CA LYS A 115 8.52 -4.88 -5.20
C LYS A 115 7.92 -5.53 -6.47
N ALA A 116 7.63 -6.83 -6.41
CA ALA A 116 7.00 -7.55 -7.52
C ALA A 116 5.58 -7.01 -7.81
N GLN A 117 4.79 -6.72 -6.77
CA GLN A 117 3.48 -6.10 -6.92
C GLN A 117 3.56 -4.72 -7.57
N ILE A 118 4.45 -3.86 -7.10
CA ILE A 118 4.64 -2.51 -7.67
C ILE A 118 5.00 -2.62 -9.16
N ALA A 119 5.88 -3.53 -9.54
CA ALA A 119 6.25 -3.75 -10.94
C ALA A 119 5.07 -4.18 -11.80
N LEU A 120 4.23 -5.12 -11.33
CA LEU A 120 3.05 -5.60 -12.06
C LEU A 120 1.93 -4.55 -12.14
N LEU A 121 1.77 -3.75 -11.07
CA LEU A 121 0.75 -2.70 -11.00
C LEU A 121 1.10 -1.49 -11.86
N SER A 122 2.38 -1.24 -12.11
CA SER A 122 2.86 -0.09 -12.87
C SER A 122 2.25 1.25 -12.41
N PRO A 123 2.29 1.58 -11.10
CA PRO A 123 1.54 2.71 -10.57
C PRO A 123 2.12 4.05 -11.04
N ARG A 124 1.24 5.05 -11.09
CA ARG A 124 1.63 6.46 -11.20
C ARG A 124 1.80 7.09 -9.82
N VAL A 125 0.99 6.65 -8.86
CA VAL A 125 1.02 7.15 -7.48
C VAL A 125 1.03 5.99 -6.49
N LEU A 126 1.99 6.01 -5.58
CA LEU A 126 2.04 5.18 -4.38
C LEU A 126 1.60 6.01 -3.18
N VAL A 127 0.65 5.51 -2.41
CA VAL A 127 0.11 6.19 -1.23
C VAL A 127 0.42 5.36 0.02
N PRO A 128 1.61 5.53 0.62
CA PRO A 128 1.89 4.90 1.91
C PRO A 128 1.03 5.53 3.00
N MET A 129 0.33 4.68 3.75
CA MET A 129 -0.54 5.08 4.85
C MET A 129 0.18 4.88 6.19
N GLY A 130 0.54 5.99 6.83
CA GLY A 130 1.22 6.03 8.13
C GLY A 130 2.74 5.98 8.03
N ARG A 131 3.38 6.20 9.19
CA ARG A 131 4.83 6.38 9.29
C ARG A 131 5.63 5.17 8.79
N SER A 132 5.25 3.97 9.21
CA SER A 132 6.00 2.75 8.89
C SER A 132 6.02 2.45 7.39
N ALA A 133 4.87 2.51 6.71
CA ALA A 133 4.77 2.33 5.28
C ALA A 133 5.55 3.43 4.52
N THR A 134 5.48 4.69 4.98
CA THR A 134 6.22 5.80 4.40
C THR A 134 7.72 5.59 4.50
N MET A 135 8.24 5.28 5.70
CA MET A 135 9.67 5.03 5.91
C MET A 135 10.17 3.89 5.02
N THR A 136 9.39 2.82 4.93
CA THR A 136 9.75 1.65 4.11
C THR A 136 9.83 2.00 2.61
N LEU A 137 8.88 2.79 2.08
CA LEU A 137 8.95 3.21 0.67
C LEU A 137 10.02 4.27 0.44
N PHE A 138 10.23 5.18 1.37
CA PHE A 138 11.29 6.20 1.26
C PHE A 138 12.67 5.54 1.25
N ASP A 139 12.91 4.57 2.13
CA ASP A 139 14.13 3.76 2.12
C ASP A 139 14.30 3.00 0.79
N LEU A 140 13.22 2.40 0.28
CA LEU A 140 13.23 1.68 -0.99
C LEU A 140 13.65 2.54 -2.19
N TYR A 141 13.27 3.83 -2.20
CA TYR A 141 13.52 4.76 -3.31
C TYR A 141 14.57 5.83 -2.98
N GLY A 142 15.33 5.65 -1.89
CA GLY A 142 16.41 6.56 -1.53
C GLY A 142 15.96 7.99 -1.17
N ILE A 143 14.71 8.16 -0.68
CA ILE A 143 14.19 9.46 -0.27
C ILE A 143 14.57 9.74 1.20
N PRO A 144 15.15 10.90 1.53
CA PRO A 144 15.38 11.30 2.91
C PRO A 144 14.07 11.35 3.71
N PHE A 145 14.10 10.83 4.95
CA PHE A 145 12.96 10.85 5.85
C PHE A 145 13.26 11.71 7.10
N PRO A 146 13.05 13.04 7.03
CA PRO A 146 13.27 13.93 8.17
C PRO A 146 12.26 13.67 9.29
N SER A 147 10.98 13.75 8.99
CA SER A 147 9.89 13.36 9.88
C SER A 147 8.62 13.05 9.10
N PHE A 148 7.72 12.25 9.68
CA PHE A 148 6.43 11.95 9.03
C PHE A 148 5.56 13.20 8.86
N ARG A 149 5.64 14.15 9.82
CA ARG A 149 4.88 15.41 9.77
C ARG A 149 5.29 16.28 8.58
N GLU A 150 6.58 16.28 8.24
CA GLU A 150 7.11 17.09 7.14
C GLU A 150 6.79 16.49 5.76
N VAL A 151 6.76 15.17 5.65
CA VAL A 151 6.60 14.52 4.35
C VAL A 151 5.14 14.18 4.00
N ARG A 152 4.23 14.08 4.99
CA ARG A 152 2.84 13.71 4.73
C ARG A 152 2.09 14.75 3.91
N GLY A 153 1.24 14.31 3.00
CA GLY A 153 0.45 15.17 2.13
C GLY A 153 1.26 15.91 1.07
N HIS A 154 2.57 15.61 0.93
CA HIS A 154 3.43 16.18 -0.11
C HIS A 154 3.78 15.11 -1.16
N ALA A 155 3.92 15.57 -2.41
CA ALA A 155 4.28 14.73 -3.53
C ALA A 155 5.81 14.60 -3.65
N HIS A 156 6.32 13.37 -3.69
CA HIS A 156 7.74 13.04 -3.83
C HIS A 156 7.92 12.26 -5.13
N ALA A 157 8.53 12.90 -6.13
CA ALA A 157 8.81 12.26 -7.42
C ALA A 157 9.94 11.23 -7.27
N VAL A 158 9.75 10.04 -7.82
CA VAL A 158 10.73 8.96 -7.84
C VAL A 158 10.75 8.27 -9.19
N ARG A 159 11.80 7.48 -9.43
CA ARG A 159 11.87 6.57 -10.58
C ARG A 159 11.93 5.13 -10.10
N ASP A 160 11.23 4.27 -10.80
CA ASP A 160 11.41 2.84 -10.65
C ASP A 160 12.69 2.40 -11.37
N ASP A 161 13.65 1.85 -10.64
CA ASP A 161 14.97 1.48 -11.17
C ASP A 161 14.91 0.41 -12.27
N ARG A 162 13.85 -0.41 -12.30
CA ARG A 162 13.71 -1.51 -13.28
C ARG A 162 13.08 -1.05 -14.57
N SER A 163 12.02 -0.26 -14.49
CA SER A 163 11.27 0.20 -15.66
C SER A 163 11.70 1.58 -16.16
N GLY A 164 12.47 2.34 -15.36
CA GLY A 164 12.81 3.74 -15.61
C GLY A 164 11.61 4.68 -15.53
N ARG A 165 10.41 4.19 -15.18
CA ARG A 165 9.18 5.00 -15.12
C ARG A 165 9.20 5.95 -13.94
N GLY A 166 8.79 7.18 -14.20
CA GLY A 166 8.49 8.13 -13.14
C GLY A 166 7.20 7.77 -12.42
N MET A 167 7.21 7.86 -11.09
CA MET A 167 6.02 7.76 -10.25
C MET A 167 6.12 8.75 -9.09
N THR A 168 5.05 8.92 -8.35
CA THR A 168 5.01 9.85 -7.22
C THR A 168 4.60 9.11 -5.95
N ILE A 169 5.28 9.38 -4.85
CA ILE A 169 4.89 8.88 -3.52
C ILE A 169 4.22 10.04 -2.77
N ILE A 170 3.01 9.81 -2.26
CA ILE A 170 2.26 10.79 -1.45
C ILE A 170 1.89 10.13 -0.12
N PRO A 171 2.67 10.35 0.95
CA PRO A 171 2.34 9.82 2.26
C PRO A 171 1.07 10.46 2.84
N VAL A 172 0.22 9.65 3.48
CA VAL A 172 -0.95 10.11 4.20
C VAL A 172 -1.00 9.49 5.60
N TYR A 173 -1.78 10.06 6.52
CA TYR A 173 -2.03 9.39 7.78
C TYR A 173 -2.67 8.02 7.57
N HIS A 174 -2.33 7.07 8.46
CA HIS A 174 -3.03 5.79 8.49
C HIS A 174 -4.48 6.00 8.96
N PRO A 175 -5.49 5.43 8.28
CA PRO A 175 -6.90 5.64 8.65
C PRO A 175 -7.22 5.33 10.13
N ALA A 176 -6.53 4.36 10.74
CA ALA A 176 -6.71 4.05 12.17
C ALA A 176 -6.29 5.17 13.12
N VAL A 177 -5.59 6.22 12.67
CA VAL A 177 -5.14 7.31 13.54
C VAL A 177 -6.30 7.95 14.29
N ILE A 178 -7.45 8.10 13.64
CA ILE A 178 -8.63 8.74 14.24
C ILE A 178 -9.29 7.92 15.34
N THR A 179 -8.96 6.64 15.46
CA THR A 179 -9.49 5.78 16.53
C THR A 179 -8.77 6.01 17.87
N HIS A 180 -7.54 6.50 17.83
CA HIS A 180 -6.70 6.75 19.00
C HIS A 180 -6.40 8.24 19.21
N ASN A 181 -6.53 9.04 18.16
CA ASN A 181 -6.32 10.48 18.16
C ASN A 181 -7.40 11.17 17.31
N PRO A 182 -8.61 11.38 17.85
CA PRO A 182 -9.71 12.01 17.10
C PRO A 182 -9.38 13.38 16.48
N PRO A 183 -8.58 14.26 17.09
CA PRO A 183 -8.15 15.51 16.47
C PRO A 183 -7.40 15.34 15.14
N ALA A 184 -6.72 14.21 14.93
CA ALA A 184 -6.03 13.93 13.67
C ALA A 184 -6.96 13.70 12.46
N ARG A 185 -8.30 13.70 12.67
CA ARG A 185 -9.27 13.57 11.57
C ARG A 185 -9.10 14.66 10.52
N GLN A 186 -9.00 15.93 10.95
CA GLN A 186 -8.84 17.06 10.03
C GLN A 186 -7.56 16.93 9.19
N ASP A 187 -6.48 16.48 9.81
CA ASP A 187 -5.21 16.25 9.14
C ASP A 187 -5.31 15.10 8.11
N LEU A 188 -5.95 13.99 8.48
CA LEU A 188 -6.18 12.86 7.59
C LEU A 188 -7.03 13.27 6.37
N GLU A 189 -8.13 13.96 6.59
CA GLU A 189 -9.00 14.48 5.52
C GLU A 189 -8.25 15.50 4.63
N SER A 190 -7.39 16.33 5.23
CA SER A 190 -6.53 17.26 4.49
C SER A 190 -5.55 16.52 3.58
N ASP A 191 -4.91 15.45 4.07
CA ASP A 191 -4.01 14.63 3.27
C ASP A 191 -4.73 14.04 2.05
N PHE A 192 -5.93 13.49 2.24
CA PHE A 192 -6.73 12.91 1.17
C PHE A 192 -7.22 13.98 0.17
N ARG A 193 -7.59 15.19 0.62
CA ARG A 193 -7.92 16.31 -0.28
C ARG A 193 -6.72 16.71 -1.16
N LYS A 194 -5.51 16.77 -0.58
CA LYS A 194 -4.26 17.05 -1.34
C LYS A 194 -3.98 15.94 -2.36
N LEU A 195 -4.13 14.68 -1.96
CA LEU A 195 -4.01 13.54 -2.86
C LEU A 195 -5.00 13.63 -4.03
N ALA A 196 -6.27 13.90 -3.75
CA ALA A 196 -7.30 14.04 -4.76
C ALA A 196 -7.01 15.23 -5.72
N ALA A 197 -6.53 16.35 -5.21
CA ALA A 197 -6.11 17.48 -6.02
C ALA A 197 -4.95 17.11 -6.95
N PHE A 198 -3.94 16.40 -6.43
CA PHE A 198 -2.81 15.92 -7.23
C PHE A 198 -3.24 14.97 -8.34
N ILE A 199 -4.11 14.00 -8.04
CA ILE A 199 -4.62 13.05 -9.05
C ILE A 199 -5.35 13.78 -10.18
N ARG A 200 -6.20 14.77 -9.86
CA ARG A 200 -6.95 15.55 -10.85
C ARG A 200 -6.08 16.47 -11.69
N SER A 201 -4.98 16.99 -11.14
CA SER A 201 -4.05 17.89 -11.85
C SER A 201 -3.04 17.15 -12.73
N SER A 202 -2.85 15.85 -12.53
CA SER A 202 -1.88 15.06 -13.28
C SER A 202 -2.44 14.68 -14.66
N PRO A 203 -1.85 15.13 -15.80
CA PRO A 203 -2.35 14.81 -17.13
C PRO A 203 -2.16 13.32 -17.43
N GLY A 204 -3.24 12.57 -17.56
CA GLY A 204 -3.16 11.15 -17.93
C GLY A 204 -4.46 10.36 -17.93
N ASP A 205 -5.59 10.88 -17.45
CA ASP A 205 -6.88 10.19 -17.51
C ASP A 205 -8.02 11.15 -17.91
N ARG A 206 -7.89 11.72 -19.12
CA ARG A 206 -9.08 12.20 -19.88
C ARG A 206 -9.17 11.36 -21.13
N LYS A 207 -9.73 10.17 -21.00
CA LYS A 207 -10.39 9.44 -22.07
C LYS A 207 -11.70 8.90 -21.57
#